data_a36f78c89037436bd9588a8776ca5ce3
#
_entry.id   a36f78c89037436bd9588a8776ca5ce3
#
_cell.length_a   1.000
_cell.length_b   1.000
_cell.length_c   1.000
_cell.angle_alpha   90.00
_cell.angle_beta   90.00
_cell.angle_gamma   90.00
#
_symmetry.space_group_name_H-M   'P 1'
#
loop_
_entity.id
_entity.type
_entity.pdbx_description
1 polymer ?
#
loop_
_entity_poly.entity_id
_entity_poly.type
_entity_poly.pdbx_seq_one_letter_code
_entity_poly.pdbx_strand_id
1 'polypeptide(L)'
;KKLKNKRILFAIMGWGLGHATRCIPLIQALQKDNQVVLASNGISSKLLRQEFPKLTCIDYPDYAVKYPRYKILLIPCILIQLPGIIMKLIQEYQLTQRVVEKENIDIIVSDSRYGIYQKEVPTFFILHQLRFHLSGIFKYLEFLGEWFNFFIFRYYKEIIIPDVKMIPNLTGDLTHFGKI
;
A
#
# COMPACT_ATOMS: atom_id res chain seq x y z
N LYS A 1 -18.57 14.19 3.42
CA LYS A 1 -19.27 14.21 2.11
C LYS A 1 -19.15 12.82 1.51
N LYS A 2 -20.29 12.20 1.14
CA LYS A 2 -20.31 10.85 0.56
C LYS A 2 -19.71 10.91 -0.86
N LEU A 3 -18.72 10.06 -1.17
CA LEU A 3 -18.15 9.94 -2.51
C LEU A 3 -19.19 9.32 -3.44
N LYS A 4 -19.51 9.98 -4.56
CA LYS A 4 -20.45 9.48 -5.57
C LYS A 4 -19.98 9.82 -6.97
N ASN A 5 -20.28 8.95 -7.91
CA ASN A 5 -20.00 9.11 -9.34
C ASN A 5 -18.51 9.37 -9.63
N LYS A 6 -17.60 8.70 -8.91
CA LYS A 6 -16.15 8.80 -9.08
C LYS A 6 -15.57 7.52 -9.67
N ARG A 7 -14.50 7.67 -10.43
CA ARG A 7 -13.66 6.56 -10.88
C ARG A 7 -12.50 6.41 -9.92
N ILE A 8 -12.43 5.29 -9.23
CA ILE A 8 -11.51 5.03 -8.14
C ILE A 8 -10.55 3.91 -8.54
N LEU A 9 -9.24 4.21 -8.56
CA LEU A 9 -8.22 3.17 -8.61
C LEU A 9 -7.96 2.66 -7.21
N PHE A 10 -8.29 1.40 -6.94
CA PHE A 10 -8.03 0.75 -5.65
C PHE A 10 -6.88 -0.25 -5.80
N ALA A 11 -5.73 0.13 -5.31
CA ALA A 11 -4.49 -0.63 -5.44
C ALA A 11 -4.15 -1.37 -4.15
N ILE A 12 -3.88 -2.67 -4.26
CA ILE A 12 -3.74 -3.57 -3.12
C ILE A 12 -2.43 -4.34 -3.24
N MET A 13 -1.67 -4.40 -2.12
CA MET A 13 -0.45 -5.19 -2.03
C MET A 13 -0.72 -6.67 -2.27
N GLY A 14 0.13 -7.31 -3.10
CA GLY A 14 0.00 -8.72 -3.45
C GLY A 14 0.57 -9.70 -2.40
N TRP A 15 1.15 -9.21 -1.30
CA TRP A 15 1.80 -10.03 -0.29
C TRP A 15 0.79 -10.67 0.67
N GLY A 16 0.34 -11.86 0.29
CA GLY A 16 -0.61 -12.64 1.08
C GLY A 16 -2.07 -12.13 0.97
N LEU A 17 -2.99 -12.92 1.52
CA LEU A 17 -4.42 -12.66 1.42
C LEU A 17 -4.91 -11.54 2.35
N GLY A 18 -4.17 -11.21 3.41
CA GLY A 18 -4.59 -10.25 4.44
C GLY A 18 -4.90 -8.86 3.89
N HIS A 19 -4.11 -8.38 2.92
CA HIS A 19 -4.35 -7.11 2.25
C HIS A 19 -5.65 -7.14 1.43
N ALA A 20 -5.85 -8.18 0.64
CA ALA A 20 -7.04 -8.33 -0.17
C ALA A 20 -8.31 -8.47 0.69
N THR A 21 -8.31 -9.37 1.68
CA THR A 21 -9.48 -9.64 2.51
C THR A 21 -9.95 -8.41 3.29
N ARG A 22 -9.04 -7.61 3.84
CA ARG A 22 -9.43 -6.37 4.55
C ARG A 22 -9.98 -5.29 3.62
N CYS A 23 -9.57 -5.30 2.34
CA CYS A 23 -10.02 -4.32 1.35
C CYS A 23 -11.38 -4.68 0.72
N ILE A 24 -11.80 -5.96 0.74
CA ILE A 24 -13.07 -6.41 0.16
C ILE A 24 -14.26 -5.59 0.66
N PRO A 25 -14.49 -5.39 1.97
CA PRO A 25 -15.62 -4.61 2.46
C PRO A 25 -15.59 -3.14 1.99
N LEU A 26 -14.40 -2.55 1.89
CA LEU A 26 -14.24 -1.17 1.40
C LEU A 26 -14.59 -1.07 -0.08
N ILE A 27 -14.12 -2.01 -0.90
CA ILE A 27 -14.44 -2.09 -2.32
C ILE A 27 -15.94 -2.28 -2.53
N GLN A 28 -16.56 -3.20 -1.77
CA GLN A 28 -18.00 -3.43 -1.80
C GLN A 28 -18.82 -2.18 -1.45
N ALA A 29 -18.35 -1.38 -0.51
CA ALA A 29 -19.00 -0.13 -0.15
C ALA A 29 -18.83 0.94 -1.24
N LEU A 30 -17.62 1.07 -1.80
CA LEU A 30 -17.28 2.09 -2.80
C LEU A 30 -17.97 1.83 -4.15
N GLN A 31 -18.05 0.58 -4.60
CA GLN A 31 -18.63 0.23 -5.90
C GLN A 31 -20.14 0.48 -6.00
N LYS A 32 -20.84 0.71 -4.87
CA LYS A 32 -22.27 1.00 -4.87
C LYS A 32 -22.60 2.33 -5.55
N ASP A 33 -21.75 3.33 -5.35
CA ASP A 33 -21.98 4.69 -5.83
C ASP A 33 -20.86 5.18 -6.80
N ASN A 34 -19.85 4.33 -7.11
CA ASN A 34 -18.68 4.69 -7.87
C ASN A 34 -18.22 3.57 -8.83
N GLN A 35 -17.41 3.93 -9.81
CA GLN A 35 -16.72 2.96 -10.66
C GLN A 35 -15.37 2.63 -10.04
N VAL A 36 -15.09 1.35 -9.77
CA VAL A 36 -13.84 0.90 -9.15
C VAL A 36 -13.02 0.11 -10.15
N VAL A 37 -11.76 0.50 -10.30
CA VAL A 37 -10.72 -0.24 -11.03
C VAL A 37 -9.76 -0.80 -9.99
N LEU A 38 -9.50 -2.09 -10.02
CA LEU A 38 -8.61 -2.77 -9.10
C LEU A 38 -7.20 -2.86 -9.67
N ALA A 39 -6.20 -2.72 -8.81
CA ALA A 39 -4.79 -2.92 -9.13
C ALA A 39 -4.15 -3.81 -8.08
N SER A 40 -3.58 -4.94 -8.48
CA SER A 40 -2.92 -5.87 -7.55
C SER A 40 -1.97 -6.80 -8.28
N ASN A 41 -1.40 -7.77 -7.58
CA ASN A 41 -0.57 -8.83 -8.15
C ASN A 41 -0.70 -10.13 -7.34
N GLY A 42 -0.15 -11.21 -7.87
CA GLY A 42 -0.02 -12.48 -7.16
C GLY A 42 -1.33 -13.09 -6.68
N ILE A 43 -1.33 -13.57 -5.43
CA ILE A 43 -2.48 -14.27 -4.84
C ILE A 43 -3.64 -13.32 -4.54
N SER A 44 -3.34 -12.07 -4.18
CA SER A 44 -4.35 -11.04 -3.94
C SER A 44 -5.13 -10.71 -5.21
N SER A 45 -4.45 -10.60 -6.37
CA SER A 45 -5.11 -10.37 -7.67
C SER A 45 -6.07 -11.50 -8.02
N LYS A 46 -5.67 -12.77 -7.77
CA LYS A 46 -6.54 -13.93 -8.00
C LYS A 46 -7.82 -13.87 -7.15
N LEU A 47 -7.68 -13.60 -5.85
CA LEU A 47 -8.82 -13.47 -4.94
C LEU A 47 -9.75 -12.33 -5.38
N LEU A 48 -9.20 -11.17 -5.69
CA LEU A 48 -9.99 -10.00 -6.09
C LEU A 48 -10.75 -10.24 -7.39
N ARG A 49 -10.18 -10.95 -8.37
CA ARG A 49 -10.90 -11.33 -9.60
C ARG A 49 -12.03 -12.33 -9.35
N GLN A 50 -11.89 -13.18 -8.34
CA GLN A 50 -12.96 -14.11 -7.93
C GLN A 50 -14.11 -13.39 -7.22
N GLU A 51 -13.78 -12.49 -6.28
CA GLU A 51 -14.77 -11.71 -5.52
C GLU A 51 -15.47 -10.64 -6.36
N PHE A 52 -14.75 -10.06 -7.33
CA PHE A 52 -15.24 -8.97 -8.17
C PHE A 52 -15.09 -9.26 -9.66
N PRO A 53 -15.76 -10.28 -10.21
CA PRO A 53 -15.56 -10.71 -11.61
C PRO A 53 -15.98 -9.65 -12.65
N LYS A 54 -16.77 -8.66 -12.24
CA LYS A 54 -17.24 -7.57 -13.11
C LYS A 54 -16.31 -6.32 -13.08
N LEU A 55 -15.39 -6.25 -12.13
CA LEU A 55 -14.47 -5.12 -12.03
C LEU A 55 -13.21 -5.38 -12.86
N THR A 56 -12.72 -4.33 -13.51
CA THR A 56 -11.41 -4.37 -14.16
C THR A 56 -10.33 -4.53 -13.09
N CYS A 57 -9.47 -5.54 -13.23
CA CYS A 57 -8.35 -5.78 -12.35
C CYS A 57 -7.05 -5.77 -13.17
N ILE A 58 -6.20 -4.78 -12.94
CA ILE A 58 -4.94 -4.55 -13.64
C ILE A 58 -3.81 -5.18 -12.82
N ASP A 59 -2.95 -5.93 -13.49
CA ASP A 59 -1.78 -6.54 -12.84
C ASP A 59 -0.66 -5.50 -12.69
N TYR A 60 -0.18 -5.35 -11.47
CA TYR A 60 0.89 -4.43 -11.09
C TYR A 60 2.18 -5.19 -10.74
N PRO A 61 3.35 -4.52 -10.83
CA PRO A 61 4.63 -5.15 -10.51
C PRO A 61 4.65 -5.73 -9.09
N ASP A 62 5.34 -6.86 -8.92
CA ASP A 62 5.68 -7.39 -7.60
C ASP A 62 7.06 -6.88 -7.18
N TYR A 63 7.19 -6.43 -5.94
CA TYR A 63 8.50 -6.06 -5.39
C TYR A 63 9.40 -7.26 -5.19
N ALA A 64 8.83 -8.47 -5.08
CA ALA A 64 9.53 -9.75 -4.95
C ALA A 64 10.61 -9.76 -3.86
N VAL A 65 10.38 -9.07 -2.74
CA VAL A 65 11.33 -8.99 -1.62
C VAL A 65 11.51 -10.37 -1.00
N LYS A 66 12.77 -10.79 -0.91
CA LYS A 66 13.15 -12.05 -0.28
C LYS A 66 13.73 -11.79 1.10
N TYR A 67 13.23 -12.51 2.08
CA TYR A 67 13.72 -12.46 3.45
C TYR A 67 14.71 -13.60 3.72
N PRO A 68 15.87 -13.32 4.31
CA PRO A 68 16.84 -14.36 4.64
C PRO A 68 16.37 -15.21 5.81
N ARG A 69 16.83 -16.46 5.87
CA ARG A 69 16.55 -17.36 7.00
C ARG A 69 17.11 -16.86 8.33
N TYR A 70 18.28 -16.21 8.29
CA TYR A 70 18.95 -15.69 9.49
C TYR A 70 18.72 -14.20 9.62
N LYS A 71 18.22 -13.74 10.78
CA LYS A 71 17.91 -12.33 11.05
C LYS A 71 19.09 -11.38 10.85
N ILE A 72 20.31 -11.83 11.15
CA ILE A 72 21.53 -11.01 10.98
C ILE A 72 21.80 -10.63 9.51
N LEU A 73 21.32 -11.45 8.57
CA LEU A 73 21.49 -11.19 7.14
C LEU A 73 20.36 -10.30 6.55
N LEU A 74 19.40 -9.88 7.37
CA LEU A 74 18.24 -9.10 6.91
C LEU A 74 18.68 -7.82 6.21
N ILE A 75 19.49 -6.99 6.87
CA ILE A 75 19.93 -5.71 6.31
C ILE A 75 20.77 -5.88 5.05
N PRO A 76 21.85 -6.67 5.01
CA PRO A 76 22.60 -6.85 3.77
C PRO A 76 21.73 -7.46 2.65
N CYS A 77 20.81 -8.37 2.97
CA CYS A 77 19.90 -8.94 1.98
C CYS A 77 18.96 -7.87 1.38
N ILE A 78 18.41 -6.99 2.20
CA ILE A 78 17.57 -5.88 1.74
C ILE A 78 18.40 -4.89 0.90
N LEU A 79 19.61 -4.53 1.35
CA LEU A 79 20.48 -3.59 0.63
C LEU A 79 20.84 -4.09 -0.78
N ILE A 80 21.13 -5.38 -0.91
CA ILE A 80 21.43 -5.99 -2.22
C ILE A 80 20.19 -5.94 -3.15
N GLN A 81 18.99 -6.10 -2.61
CA GLN A 81 17.74 -6.05 -3.36
C GLN A 81 17.24 -4.63 -3.65
N LEU A 82 17.77 -3.62 -2.95
CA LEU A 82 17.28 -2.24 -3.01
C LEU A 82 17.21 -1.66 -4.43
N PRO A 83 18.21 -1.85 -5.32
CA PRO A 83 18.10 -1.36 -6.71
C PRO A 83 16.91 -1.98 -7.46
N GLY A 84 16.67 -3.29 -7.26
CA GLY A 84 15.52 -3.98 -7.86
C GLY A 84 14.19 -3.46 -7.31
N ILE A 85 14.10 -3.21 -6.01
CA ILE A 85 12.91 -2.65 -5.36
C ILE A 85 12.63 -1.24 -5.91
N ILE A 86 13.64 -0.39 -6.00
CA ILE A 86 13.51 0.97 -6.56
C ILE A 86 13.01 0.90 -8.01
N MET A 87 13.58 0.00 -8.82
CA MET A 87 13.12 -0.19 -10.20
C MET A 87 11.64 -0.56 -10.25
N LYS A 88 11.17 -1.44 -9.36
CA LYS A 88 9.76 -1.82 -9.28
C LYS A 88 8.87 -0.66 -8.83
N LEU A 89 9.31 0.16 -7.90
CA LEU A 89 8.61 1.39 -7.50
C LEU A 89 8.46 2.37 -8.68
N ILE A 90 9.52 2.55 -9.47
CA ILE A 90 9.49 3.40 -10.67
C ILE A 90 8.53 2.82 -11.71
N GLN A 91 8.58 1.52 -11.97
CA GLN A 91 7.66 0.85 -12.90
C GLN A 91 6.20 0.99 -12.45
N GLU A 92 5.96 0.84 -11.15
CA GLU A 92 4.64 1.02 -10.54
C GLU A 92 4.12 2.45 -10.71
N TYR A 93 4.96 3.45 -10.43
CA TYR A 93 4.64 4.85 -10.63
C TYR A 93 4.30 5.15 -12.11
N GLN A 94 5.14 4.71 -13.05
CA GLN A 94 4.91 4.92 -14.48
C GLN A 94 3.62 4.25 -14.97
N LEU A 95 3.35 3.03 -14.49
CA LEU A 95 2.11 2.32 -14.83
C LEU A 95 0.90 3.09 -14.26
N THR A 96 1.01 3.61 -13.04
CA THR A 96 -0.06 4.39 -12.40
C THR A 96 -0.41 5.64 -13.22
N GLN A 97 0.60 6.38 -13.72
CA GLN A 97 0.34 7.54 -14.58
C GLN A 97 -0.51 7.16 -15.81
N ARG A 98 -0.11 6.09 -16.51
CA ARG A 98 -0.83 5.59 -17.70
C ARG A 98 -2.25 5.12 -17.37
N VAL A 99 -2.43 4.43 -16.25
CA VAL A 99 -3.74 3.94 -15.81
C VAL A 99 -4.65 5.10 -15.43
N VAL A 100 -4.14 6.10 -14.74
CA VAL A 100 -4.91 7.30 -14.36
C VAL A 100 -5.44 8.02 -15.59
N GLU A 101 -4.61 8.22 -16.59
CA GLU A 101 -5.00 8.86 -17.85
C GLU A 101 -5.98 8.00 -18.65
N LYS A 102 -5.64 6.72 -18.87
CA LYS A 102 -6.46 5.80 -19.68
C LYS A 102 -7.84 5.56 -19.10
N GLU A 103 -7.91 5.37 -17.80
CA GLU A 103 -9.15 5.04 -17.09
C GLU A 103 -9.86 6.27 -16.53
N ASN A 104 -9.34 7.49 -16.74
CA ASN A 104 -9.87 8.74 -16.20
C ASN A 104 -10.14 8.68 -14.69
N ILE A 105 -9.13 8.31 -13.91
CA ILE A 105 -9.23 8.09 -12.46
C ILE A 105 -9.36 9.42 -11.73
N ASP A 106 -10.38 9.56 -10.90
CA ASP A 106 -10.61 10.74 -10.05
C ASP A 106 -9.94 10.63 -8.67
N ILE A 107 -9.76 9.39 -8.16
CA ILE A 107 -9.26 9.13 -6.81
C ILE A 107 -8.42 7.86 -6.83
N ILE A 108 -7.32 7.88 -6.09
CA ILE A 108 -6.49 6.69 -5.86
C ILE A 108 -6.61 6.29 -4.39
N VAL A 109 -6.80 5.01 -4.13
CA VAL A 109 -6.67 4.38 -2.81
C VAL A 109 -5.61 3.31 -2.91
N SER A 110 -4.52 3.46 -2.18
CA SER A 110 -3.38 2.55 -2.19
C SER A 110 -3.23 1.84 -0.85
N ASP A 111 -3.37 0.52 -0.83
CA ASP A 111 -3.08 -0.29 0.34
C ASP A 111 -1.65 -0.82 0.27
N SER A 112 -0.76 -0.16 1.02
CA SER A 112 0.65 -0.52 1.22
C SER A 112 1.51 -0.55 -0.06
N ARG A 113 1.08 0.10 -1.17
CA ARG A 113 1.82 0.20 -2.42
C ARG A 113 2.38 1.61 -2.59
N TYR A 114 3.68 1.76 -2.38
CA TYR A 114 4.36 3.04 -2.26
C TYR A 114 4.56 3.81 -3.58
N GLY A 115 4.58 3.12 -4.72
CA GLY A 115 4.73 3.75 -6.04
C GLY A 115 3.41 4.24 -6.65
N ILE A 116 2.28 4.02 -5.98
CA ILE A 116 0.96 4.35 -6.52
C ILE A 116 0.48 5.70 -6.00
N TYR A 117 0.80 6.74 -6.73
CA TYR A 117 0.29 8.10 -6.51
C TYR A 117 0.38 8.92 -7.80
N GLN A 118 -0.34 10.04 -7.83
CA GLN A 118 -0.28 11.02 -8.92
C GLN A 118 -0.58 12.41 -8.33
N LYS A 119 0.17 13.44 -8.76
CA LYS A 119 0.12 14.77 -8.14
C LYS A 119 -1.24 15.45 -8.21
N GLU A 120 -1.94 15.26 -9.32
CA GLU A 120 -3.20 15.95 -9.60
C GLU A 120 -4.42 15.16 -9.13
N VAL A 121 -4.23 13.87 -8.80
CA VAL A 121 -5.29 12.99 -8.34
C VAL A 121 -5.14 12.74 -6.84
N PRO A 122 -6.16 13.05 -6.02
CA PRO A 122 -6.09 12.81 -4.58
C PRO A 122 -5.86 11.34 -4.30
N THR A 123 -4.74 11.04 -3.63
CA THR A 123 -4.32 9.69 -3.29
C THR A 123 -4.40 9.48 -1.78
N PHE A 124 -5.10 8.44 -1.38
CA PHE A 124 -5.24 7.98 0.01
C PHE A 124 -4.41 6.72 0.22
N PHE A 125 -3.62 6.70 1.28
CA PHE A 125 -2.74 5.57 1.57
C PHE A 125 -3.20 4.82 2.81
N ILE A 126 -3.48 3.53 2.66
CA ILE A 126 -3.84 2.65 3.77
C ILE A 126 -2.58 1.95 4.26
N LEU A 127 -2.24 2.15 5.52
CA LEU A 127 -1.06 1.56 6.13
C LEU A 127 -1.39 1.08 7.55
N HIS A 128 -1.01 -0.13 7.87
CA HIS A 128 -1.21 -0.72 9.19
C HIS A 128 0.02 -0.67 10.09
N GLN A 129 1.16 -0.23 9.58
CA GLN A 129 2.42 -0.18 10.30
C GLN A 129 3.23 1.05 9.89
N LEU A 130 3.32 2.04 10.78
CA LEU A 130 4.11 3.26 10.58
C LEU A 130 5.58 3.08 10.96
N ARG A 131 5.84 2.18 11.92
CA ARG A 131 7.17 1.92 12.47
C ARG A 131 7.67 0.53 12.11
N PHE A 132 8.97 0.46 11.88
CA PHE A 132 9.68 -0.80 11.69
C PHE A 132 10.38 -1.14 13.00
N HIS A 133 10.01 -2.25 13.66
CA HIS A 133 10.73 -2.72 14.82
C HIS A 133 11.86 -3.65 14.40
N LEU A 134 13.07 -3.16 14.52
CA LEU A 134 14.29 -3.93 14.32
C LEU A 134 14.89 -4.31 15.67
N SER A 135 15.32 -5.56 15.85
CA SER A 135 15.92 -6.04 17.09
C SER A 135 17.45 -5.92 17.08
N GLY A 136 18.03 -5.75 18.28
CA GLY A 136 19.47 -5.74 18.48
C GLY A 136 20.16 -4.50 17.90
N ILE A 137 21.32 -4.71 17.31
CA ILE A 137 22.18 -3.64 16.75
C ILE A 137 21.51 -2.87 15.58
N PHE A 138 20.48 -3.44 14.96
CA PHE A 138 19.80 -2.82 13.84
C PHE A 138 18.72 -1.80 14.26
N LYS A 139 18.43 -1.68 15.56
CA LYS A 139 17.47 -0.69 16.09
C LYS A 139 17.80 0.74 15.64
N TYR A 140 19.08 1.06 15.53
CA TYR A 140 19.53 2.38 15.06
C TYR A 140 19.20 2.67 13.59
N LEU A 141 18.75 1.66 12.82
CA LEU A 141 18.34 1.85 11.42
C LEU A 141 16.82 2.06 11.28
N GLU A 142 16.04 1.96 12.35
CA GLU A 142 14.59 2.22 12.33
C GLU A 142 14.29 3.62 11.80
N PHE A 143 15.13 4.62 12.16
CA PHE A 143 14.96 5.98 11.70
C PHE A 143 15.02 6.13 10.17
N LEU A 144 15.75 5.28 9.46
CA LEU A 144 15.80 5.30 8.00
C LEU A 144 14.46 4.91 7.38
N GLY A 145 13.79 3.91 7.97
CA GLY A 145 12.45 3.51 7.55
C GLY A 145 11.40 4.59 7.86
N GLU A 146 11.49 5.22 9.04
CA GLU A 146 10.61 6.33 9.43
C GLU A 146 10.84 7.55 8.53
N TRP A 147 12.10 7.90 8.23
CA TRP A 147 12.46 8.97 7.31
C TRP A 147 11.95 8.72 5.88
N PHE A 148 12.09 7.47 5.40
CA PHE A 148 11.55 7.06 4.11
C PHE A 148 10.03 7.22 4.07
N ASN A 149 9.31 6.75 5.09
CA ASN A 149 7.87 6.93 5.20
C ASN A 149 7.49 8.41 5.22
N PHE A 150 8.17 9.23 6.04
CA PHE A 150 7.93 10.67 6.11
C PHE A 150 8.11 11.35 4.74
N PHE A 151 9.17 10.97 4.00
CA PHE A 151 9.45 11.54 2.68
C PHE A 151 8.39 11.15 1.66
N ILE A 152 7.91 9.92 1.69
CA ILE A 152 6.91 9.40 0.75
C ILE A 152 5.51 9.90 1.09
N PHE A 153 5.16 10.00 2.37
CA PHE A 153 3.81 10.38 2.79
C PHE A 153 3.38 11.77 2.31
N ARG A 154 4.30 12.65 2.01
CA ARG A 154 4.00 13.98 1.43
C ARG A 154 3.34 13.92 0.04
N TYR A 155 3.40 12.78 -0.65
CA TYR A 155 2.74 12.58 -1.94
C TYR A 155 1.28 12.12 -1.80
N TYR A 156 0.86 11.76 -0.59
CA TYR A 156 -0.49 11.31 -0.30
C TYR A 156 -1.28 12.41 0.39
N LYS A 157 -2.56 12.51 0.02
CA LYS A 157 -3.47 13.49 0.61
C LYS A 157 -3.78 13.16 2.06
N GLU A 158 -3.89 11.87 2.38
CA GLU A 158 -4.24 11.38 3.72
C GLU A 158 -3.73 9.95 3.90
N ILE A 159 -3.27 9.65 5.12
CA ILE A 159 -2.87 8.31 5.54
C ILE A 159 -3.98 7.74 6.40
N ILE A 160 -4.52 6.60 6.00
CA ILE A 160 -5.59 5.90 6.69
C ILE A 160 -4.97 4.73 7.45
N ILE A 161 -5.10 4.74 8.76
CA ILE A 161 -4.66 3.65 9.64
C ILE A 161 -5.91 2.89 10.07
N PRO A 162 -6.08 1.62 9.63
CA PRO A 162 -7.22 0.81 10.02
C PRO A 162 -7.05 0.25 11.44
N ASP A 163 -7.11 1.12 12.44
CA ASP A 163 -6.99 0.78 13.85
C ASP A 163 -7.95 1.61 14.72
N VAL A 164 -8.19 1.17 15.96
CA VAL A 164 -8.99 1.90 16.92
C VAL A 164 -8.11 2.81 17.77
N LYS A 165 -8.58 4.04 18.05
CA LYS A 165 -7.85 5.01 18.87
C LYS A 165 -7.76 4.64 20.37
N MET A 166 -8.57 3.67 20.80
CA MET A 166 -8.68 3.28 22.21
C MET A 166 -7.82 2.03 22.50
N ILE A 167 -7.30 1.94 23.74
CA ILE A 167 -6.60 0.75 24.23
C ILE A 167 -7.65 -0.22 24.79
N PRO A 168 -7.61 -1.55 24.46
CA PRO A 168 -6.60 -2.21 23.61
C PRO A 168 -6.84 -1.97 22.11
N ASN A 169 -5.77 -1.65 21.35
CA ASN A 169 -5.79 -1.54 19.91
C ASN A 169 -5.10 -2.75 19.25
N LEU A 170 -5.34 -2.95 17.96
CA LEU A 170 -4.83 -4.12 17.24
C LEU A 170 -3.35 -4.00 16.85
N THR A 171 -2.82 -2.78 16.76
CA THR A 171 -1.49 -2.51 16.22
C THR A 171 -0.46 -2.10 17.28
N GLY A 172 -0.90 -1.81 18.52
CA GLY A 172 -0.01 -1.39 19.62
C GLY A 172 0.85 -0.18 19.23
N ASP A 173 2.13 -0.22 19.58
CA ASP A 173 3.09 0.87 19.31
C ASP A 173 3.46 1.04 17.82
N LEU A 174 3.01 0.13 16.93
CA LEU A 174 3.33 0.18 15.50
C LEU A 174 2.68 1.36 14.77
N THR A 175 1.57 1.89 15.29
CA THR A 175 0.81 2.98 14.67
C THR A 175 0.63 4.19 15.57
N HIS A 176 0.89 4.06 16.87
CA HIS A 176 0.75 5.16 17.83
C HIS A 176 2.13 5.75 18.12
N PHE A 177 2.28 7.05 17.86
CA PHE A 177 3.43 7.80 18.36
C PHE A 177 3.28 7.90 19.86
N GLY A 178 4.11 7.18 20.62
CA GLY A 178 4.26 7.43 22.04
C GLY A 178 4.55 8.92 22.26
N LYS A 179 4.01 9.50 23.34
CA LYS A 179 4.20 10.92 23.67
C LYS A 179 5.65 11.33 23.42
N ILE A 180 5.86 12.16 22.41
CA ILE A 180 7.00 13.06 22.30
C ILE A 180 6.59 14.33 23.00
#